data_545dac8eddce364641e82d43d1f0f499
#
_entry.id   545dac8eddce364641e82d43d1f0f499
#
_cell.length_a   1.000
_cell.length_b   1.000
_cell.length_c   1.000
_cell.angle_alpha   90.00
_cell.angle_beta   90.00
_cell.angle_gamma   90.00
#
_symmetry.space_group_name_H-M   'P 1'
#
loop_
_entity.id
_entity.type
_entity.pdbx_description
1 polymer ?
#
loop_
_entity_poly.entity_id
_entity_poly.type
_entity_poly.pdbx_seq_one_letter_code
_entity_poly.pdbx_strand_id
1 'polypeptide(L)' 'MTQNDKLLVAEAQRMMRTFNWSAISELEEKAETKTARKVLHRMAVRTYHNEEAACDII' A
#
# COMPACT_ATOMS: atom_id res chain seq x y z
N MET A 1 9.13 8.28 -10.60
CA MET A 1 8.90 8.48 -9.16
C MET A 1 10.13 9.12 -8.52
N THR A 2 9.90 9.99 -7.55
CA THR A 2 10.99 10.61 -6.79
C THR A 2 11.62 9.61 -5.83
N GLN A 3 12.76 9.98 -5.23
CA GLN A 3 13.40 9.16 -4.21
C GLN A 3 12.45 8.94 -3.02
N ASN A 4 11.74 9.98 -2.62
CA ASN A 4 10.76 9.89 -1.54
C ASN A 4 9.65 8.89 -1.89
N ASP A 5 9.14 8.94 -3.12
CA ASP A 5 8.11 8.02 -3.59
C ASP A 5 8.59 6.57 -3.55
N LYS A 6 9.83 6.33 -3.95
CA LYS A 6 10.42 4.98 -3.91
C LYS A 6 10.50 4.44 -2.48
N LEU A 7 10.84 5.31 -1.53
CA LEU A 7 10.88 4.93 -0.12
C LEU A 7 9.49 4.60 0.41
N LEU A 8 8.48 5.37 -0.01
CA LEU A 8 7.09 5.10 0.38
C LEU A 8 6.61 3.76 -0.15
N VAL A 9 6.93 3.44 -1.41
CA VAL A 9 6.57 2.15 -2.00
C VAL A 9 7.26 0.99 -1.28
N ALA A 10 8.53 1.15 -0.94
CA ALA A 10 9.27 0.12 -0.20
C ALA A 10 8.65 -0.11 1.17
N GLU A 11 8.24 0.96 1.85
CA GLU A 11 7.57 0.86 3.15
C GLU A 11 6.21 0.17 3.01
N ALA A 12 5.45 0.52 1.96
CA ALA A 12 4.17 -0.11 1.69
C ALA A 12 4.30 -1.62 1.46
N GLN A 13 5.38 -2.06 0.80
CA GLN A 13 5.63 -3.48 0.60
C GLN A 13 5.78 -4.23 1.92
N ARG A 14 6.40 -3.61 2.91
CA ARG A 14 6.50 -4.20 4.25
C ARG A 14 5.14 -4.26 4.94
N MET A 15 4.34 -3.23 4.76
CA MET A 15 2.99 -3.17 5.33
C MET A 15 2.07 -4.23 4.74
N MET A 16 2.28 -4.61 3.48
CA MET A 16 1.50 -5.68 2.84
C MET A 16 1.66 -7.02 3.56
N ARG A 17 2.82 -7.28 4.15
CA ARG A 17 3.09 -8.53 4.86
C ARG A 17 2.22 -8.69 6.10
N THR A 18 1.82 -7.60 6.71
CA THR A 18 1.00 -7.59 7.91
C THR A 18 -0.44 -7.19 7.62
N PHE A 19 -0.82 -7.11 6.35
CA PHE A 19 -2.14 -6.68 5.89
C PHE A 19 -2.54 -5.30 6.42
N ASN A 20 -1.56 -4.42 6.59
CA ASN A 20 -1.82 -3.09 7.10
C ASN A 20 -2.18 -2.11 5.97
N TRP A 21 -3.31 -2.38 5.31
CA TRP A 21 -3.77 -1.57 4.18
C TRP A 21 -4.08 -0.14 4.59
N SER A 22 -4.50 0.07 5.82
CA SER A 22 -4.81 1.40 6.34
C SER A 22 -3.57 2.30 6.35
N ALA A 23 -2.43 1.77 6.79
CA ALA A 23 -1.17 2.50 6.78
C ALA A 23 -0.69 2.78 5.36
N ILE A 24 -0.88 1.83 4.43
CA ILE A 24 -0.55 2.04 3.02
C ILE A 24 -1.38 3.20 2.46
N SER A 25 -2.66 3.25 2.81
CA SER A 25 -3.55 4.31 2.37
C SER A 25 -3.07 5.68 2.86
N GLU A 26 -2.52 5.77 4.06
CA GLU A 26 -1.94 6.99 4.58
C GLU A 26 -0.70 7.42 3.77
N LEU A 27 0.07 6.48 3.26
CA LEU A 27 1.23 6.78 2.44
C LEU A 27 0.85 7.43 1.11
N GLU A 28 -0.35 7.16 0.60
CA GLU A 28 -0.83 7.81 -0.62
C GLU A 28 -0.80 9.32 -0.49
N GLU A 29 -1.19 9.84 0.66
CA GLU A 29 -1.24 11.28 0.90
C GLU A 29 0.13 11.91 0.93
N LYS A 30 1.17 11.13 1.22
CA LYS A 30 2.56 11.59 1.29
C LYS A 30 3.26 11.51 -0.06
N ALA A 31 2.65 10.85 -1.05
CA ALA A 31 3.26 10.67 -2.36
C ALA A 31 3.37 12.01 -3.10
N GLU A 32 4.51 12.21 -3.75
CA GLU A 32 4.77 13.46 -4.47
C GLU A 32 4.25 13.45 -5.90
N THR A 33 4.12 12.28 -6.51
CA THR A 33 3.67 12.15 -7.91
C THR A 33 2.39 11.35 -8.01
N LYS A 34 1.64 11.57 -9.10
CA LYS A 34 0.41 10.81 -9.36
C LYS A 34 0.70 9.34 -9.59
N THR A 35 1.84 9.05 -10.23
CA THR A 35 2.25 7.65 -10.46
C THR A 35 2.41 6.91 -9.14
N ALA A 36 3.11 7.52 -8.19
CA ALA A 36 3.29 6.92 -6.88
C ALA A 36 1.98 6.73 -6.14
N ARG A 37 1.07 7.72 -6.21
CA ARG A 37 -0.26 7.61 -5.59
C ARG A 37 -1.03 6.43 -6.14
N LYS A 38 -1.01 6.26 -7.47
CA LYS A 38 -1.71 5.13 -8.10
C LYS A 38 -1.13 3.80 -7.66
N VAL A 39 0.19 3.70 -7.58
CA VAL A 39 0.85 2.47 -7.13
C VAL A 39 0.47 2.17 -5.69
N LEU A 40 0.56 3.15 -4.81
CA LEU A 40 0.22 2.98 -3.39
C LEU A 40 -1.25 2.64 -3.20
N HIS A 41 -2.13 3.30 -3.94
CA HIS A 41 -3.56 3.01 -3.89
C HIS A 41 -3.84 1.56 -4.28
N ARG A 42 -3.23 1.10 -5.37
CA ARG A 42 -3.38 -0.27 -5.83
C ARG A 42 -2.87 -1.27 -4.80
N MET A 43 -1.76 -0.95 -4.15
CA MET A 43 -1.21 -1.80 -3.09
C MET A 43 -2.16 -1.88 -1.89
N ALA A 44 -2.75 -0.76 -1.49
CA ALA A 44 -3.69 -0.73 -0.38
C ALA A 44 -4.94 -1.57 -0.68
N VAL A 45 -5.52 -1.39 -1.87
CA VAL A 45 -6.71 -2.14 -2.29
C VAL A 45 -6.40 -3.64 -2.35
N ARG A 46 -5.28 -4.00 -2.94
CA ARG A 46 -4.87 -5.40 -3.04
C ARG A 46 -4.67 -6.03 -1.65
N THR A 47 -4.06 -5.28 -0.75
CA THR A 47 -3.81 -5.75 0.61
C THR A 47 -5.13 -5.96 1.36
N TYR A 48 -6.08 -5.06 1.18
CA TYR A 48 -7.41 -5.18 1.75
C TYR A 48 -8.09 -6.46 1.27
N HIS A 49 -8.07 -6.73 -0.03
CA HIS A 49 -8.67 -7.95 -0.57
C HIS A 49 -7.95 -9.21 -0.11
N ASN A 50 -6.64 -9.16 0.03
CA ASN A 50 -5.87 -10.29 0.52
C ASN A 50 -6.21 -10.60 1.98
N GLU A 51 -6.44 -9.57 2.79
CA GLU A 51 -6.86 -9.75 4.18
C GLU A 51 -8.23 -10.39 4.25
N GLU A 52 -9.19 -9.94 3.43
CA GLU A 52 -10.52 -10.53 3.38
C GLU A 52 -10.46 -12.00 2.98
N ALA A 53 -9.66 -12.32 1.96
CA ALA A 53 -9.50 -13.70 1.50
C ALA A 53 -8.90 -14.58 2.58
N ALA A 54 -7.94 -14.07 3.35
CA ALA A 54 -7.33 -14.80 4.45
C ALA A 54 -8.34 -15.07 5.57
N CYS A 55 -9.22 -14.11 5.84
CA CYS A 55 -10.27 -14.28 6.84
C CYS A 55 -11.33 -15.28 6.39
N ASP A 56 -11.63 -15.35 5.11
CA ASP A 56 -12.63 -16.27 4.56
C ASP A 56 -12.19 -17.74 4.61
N ILE A 57 -10.90 -17.99 4.68
CA ILE A 57 -10.36 -19.34 4.73
C ILE A 57 -10.55 -19.97 6.13
N ILE A 58 -10.74 -19.16 7.12
CA ILE A 58 -10.95 -19.60 8.49
C ILE A 58 -12.42 -19.98 8.69
#